data_7bd3f4725e3eb9b6c0f851bc65375d0e
#
_entry.id   7bd3f4725e3eb9b6c0f851bc65375d0e
#
_cell.length_a   1.000
_cell.length_b   1.000
_cell.length_c   1.000
_cell.angle_alpha   90.00
_cell.angle_beta   90.00
_cell.angle_gamma   90.00
#
_symmetry.space_group_name_H-M   'P 1'
#
loop_
_entity.id
_entity.type
_entity.pdbx_description
1 polymer ?
#
loop_
_entity_poly.entity_id
_entity_poly.type
_entity_poly.pdbx_seq_one_letter_code
_entity_poly.pdbx_strand_id
1 'polypeptide(L)'
;MTKKLTWIIWGLSASCVSVPVLASALKSPLGTNGIDALKLHQLPYNLIGRKIAIGQVEIGRPGMFGWDKAVSKNRAISLAAVFSRNGPAKSNSGVDPHAYNVAGVMVSQDKALPGVAPGARLYSSAVGSTKNMGQPEECLSAQHIALQNSGDVRAINFSFGEPLNRDPRPEASLDGKALLTLCVDWSSRVHDVLYAIAGNQGKGGIPIPTDNFNGMNVAFSSRRGGIFNKVDVANLAGTNQGVSGRLAGKEFNLDGRRAVSLVAPGNNISLLNPDGKLNKVTGTSFAAPQVTATVALLQELSDRQIRAKQPNWSIDARRHQVMKAVLLNSADKIQDIGDGLRLGMTRTLIDKQNQDWLDSDAYKDPKIPLNAQMGAGHLNVFRAYQQLSGGQWQPSTAVPPIGWNYRTVDVGASADYVLAKPLKQGSFIAISLSWDRLVELNDRNKNQQFDVGENFRDRGLNNLDLYLVKADAKNTDAGVVCSSISQIDSVEHIFCPVPATGNYKIRVHFRQKLNEATQPYALAWWSVPVN
;
A
#
# COMPACT_ATOMS: atom_id res chain seq x y z
N MET A 1 4.21 -79.14 39.76
CA MET A 1 4.93 -77.85 39.92
C MET A 1 5.03 -77.21 38.52
N THR A 2 4.12 -76.33 38.18
CA THR A 2 4.04 -75.70 36.87
C THR A 2 4.24 -74.18 37.03
N LYS A 3 5.36 -73.66 36.48
CA LYS A 3 5.67 -72.26 36.46
C LYS A 3 4.94 -71.58 35.26
N LYS A 4 4.09 -70.61 35.55
CA LYS A 4 3.49 -69.73 34.56
C LYS A 4 4.46 -68.61 34.21
N LEU A 5 4.75 -68.45 32.90
CA LEU A 5 5.52 -67.34 32.34
C LEU A 5 4.56 -66.24 31.90
N THR A 6 4.69 -65.04 32.48
CA THR A 6 3.88 -63.85 32.11
C THR A 6 4.69 -63.01 31.12
N TRP A 7 4.14 -62.77 29.94
CA TRP A 7 4.69 -61.88 28.91
C TRP A 7 4.14 -60.46 29.15
N ILE A 8 5.02 -59.50 29.31
CA ILE A 8 4.70 -58.06 29.35
C ILE A 8 4.94 -57.52 27.95
N ILE A 9 3.86 -57.07 27.31
CA ILE A 9 3.91 -56.38 26.01
C ILE A 9 4.08 -54.90 26.28
N TRP A 10 5.22 -54.30 25.88
CA TRP A 10 5.44 -52.87 25.84
C TRP A 10 4.90 -52.35 24.51
N GLY A 11 3.81 -51.57 24.59
CA GLY A 11 3.30 -50.83 23.45
C GLY A 11 4.11 -49.56 23.23
N LEU A 12 4.87 -49.47 22.15
CA LEU A 12 5.43 -48.18 21.67
C LEU A 12 4.33 -47.32 21.05
N SER A 13 3.95 -46.27 21.73
CA SER A 13 3.16 -45.20 21.15
C SER A 13 4.10 -44.26 20.37
N ALA A 14 4.13 -44.38 19.06
CA ALA A 14 4.76 -43.41 18.19
C ALA A 14 3.88 -42.19 18.06
N SER A 15 4.19 -41.13 18.79
CA SER A 15 3.56 -39.82 18.65
C SER A 15 4.12 -39.11 17.40
N CYS A 16 3.30 -39.00 16.37
CA CYS A 16 3.58 -38.17 15.20
C CYS A 16 3.61 -36.68 15.59
N VAL A 17 4.80 -36.12 15.82
CA VAL A 17 5.03 -34.70 15.99
C VAL A 17 5.84 -34.19 14.79
N SER A 18 5.20 -34.00 13.62
CA SER A 18 5.88 -33.44 12.45
C SER A 18 5.08 -32.48 11.58
N VAL A 19 3.87 -32.08 11.99
CA VAL A 19 3.00 -31.21 11.15
C VAL A 19 3.11 -29.71 11.40
N PRO A 20 3.49 -29.16 12.57
CA PRO A 20 3.46 -27.71 12.77
C PRO A 20 4.60 -26.93 12.12
N VAL A 21 5.76 -27.53 11.85
CA VAL A 21 6.94 -26.80 11.37
C VAL A 21 6.83 -26.42 9.87
N LEU A 22 6.27 -27.29 9.04
CA LEU A 22 6.09 -26.99 7.61
C LEU A 22 5.01 -25.91 7.38
N ALA A 23 3.91 -25.98 8.10
CA ALA A 23 2.82 -25.01 8.00
C ALA A 23 3.24 -23.60 8.45
N SER A 24 4.15 -23.48 9.42
CA SER A 24 4.73 -22.22 9.85
C SER A 24 5.65 -21.59 8.81
N ALA A 25 6.44 -22.39 8.09
CA ALA A 25 7.35 -21.90 7.05
C ALA A 25 6.61 -21.37 5.82
N LEU A 26 5.51 -22.00 5.41
CA LEU A 26 4.71 -21.59 4.26
C LEU A 26 3.91 -20.31 4.50
N LYS A 27 3.53 -20.02 5.75
CA LYS A 27 2.80 -18.79 6.16
C LYS A 27 3.71 -17.62 6.51
N SER A 28 5.01 -17.76 6.39
CA SER A 28 6.03 -16.78 6.78
C SER A 28 5.77 -15.35 6.28
N PRO A 29 5.40 -15.09 5.01
CA PRO A 29 5.14 -13.73 4.54
C PRO A 29 3.94 -13.03 5.20
N LEU A 30 2.96 -13.78 5.70
CA LEU A 30 1.74 -13.22 6.31
C LEU A 30 1.78 -13.19 7.84
N GLY A 31 2.71 -13.89 8.47
CA GLY A 31 2.87 -13.96 9.92
C GLY A 31 3.80 -12.89 10.49
N THR A 32 4.25 -13.11 11.72
CA THR A 32 5.18 -12.23 12.45
C THR A 32 6.53 -12.05 11.75
N ASN A 33 6.91 -13.02 10.93
CA ASN A 33 8.10 -12.96 10.08
C ASN A 33 7.85 -12.31 8.71
N GLY A 34 6.71 -11.68 8.52
CA GLY A 34 6.29 -11.01 7.30
C GLY A 34 5.52 -9.73 7.61
N ILE A 35 4.24 -9.66 7.28
CA ILE A 35 3.40 -8.45 7.40
C ILE A 35 2.41 -8.47 8.57
N ASP A 36 2.39 -9.50 9.41
CA ASP A 36 1.45 -9.69 10.54
C ASP A 36 -0.06 -9.77 10.17
N ALA A 37 -0.39 -10.10 8.94
CA ALA A 37 -1.78 -10.21 8.51
C ALA A 37 -2.54 -11.36 9.19
N LEU A 38 -1.87 -12.51 9.43
CA LEU A 38 -2.50 -13.68 10.06
C LEU A 38 -3.05 -13.39 11.46
N LYS A 39 -2.48 -12.43 12.16
CA LYS A 39 -2.98 -12.00 13.47
C LYS A 39 -4.40 -11.46 13.38
N LEU A 40 -4.73 -10.75 12.30
CA LEU A 40 -6.07 -10.22 12.07
C LEU A 40 -7.09 -11.28 11.65
N HIS A 41 -6.65 -12.41 11.05
CA HIS A 41 -7.56 -13.49 10.70
C HIS A 41 -8.12 -14.22 11.93
N GLN A 42 -7.43 -14.15 13.06
CA GLN A 42 -7.79 -14.84 14.30
C GLN A 42 -8.73 -14.01 15.18
N LEU A 43 -9.39 -14.66 16.13
CA LEU A 43 -10.13 -13.97 17.18
C LEU A 43 -9.16 -13.17 18.06
N PRO A 44 -9.55 -12.01 18.58
CA PRO A 44 -10.89 -11.41 18.50
C PRO A 44 -11.14 -10.61 17.22
N TYR A 45 -10.16 -10.42 16.33
CA TYR A 45 -10.26 -9.53 15.19
C TYR A 45 -11.15 -10.11 14.08
N ASN A 46 -10.86 -11.34 13.65
CA ASN A 46 -11.62 -12.08 12.63
C ASN A 46 -11.87 -11.24 11.37
N LEU A 47 -10.83 -10.54 10.89
CA LEU A 47 -10.83 -9.72 9.67
C LEU A 47 -10.18 -10.52 8.55
N ILE A 48 -10.90 -10.73 7.45
CA ILE A 48 -10.42 -11.45 6.26
C ILE A 48 -10.84 -10.76 4.95
N GLY A 49 -11.33 -9.51 5.01
CA GLY A 49 -11.79 -8.73 3.86
C GLY A 49 -13.26 -9.00 3.46
N ARG A 50 -14.09 -9.53 4.36
CA ARG A 50 -15.49 -9.88 4.04
C ARG A 50 -16.29 -8.71 3.53
N LYS A 51 -17.01 -8.92 2.42
CA LYS A 51 -17.88 -7.95 1.76
C LYS A 51 -17.15 -6.75 1.14
N ILE A 52 -15.81 -6.74 1.18
CA ILE A 52 -15.03 -5.69 0.54
C ILE A 52 -14.66 -6.13 -0.88
N ALA A 53 -14.89 -5.23 -1.84
CA ALA A 53 -14.48 -5.41 -3.21
C ALA A 53 -13.09 -4.80 -3.43
N ILE A 54 -12.22 -5.56 -4.09
CA ILE A 54 -10.91 -5.12 -4.56
C ILE A 54 -10.74 -5.49 -6.03
N GLY A 55 -9.83 -4.81 -6.70
CA GLY A 55 -9.57 -4.97 -8.11
C GLY A 55 -8.17 -5.47 -8.43
N GLN A 56 -8.03 -6.05 -9.62
CA GLN A 56 -6.77 -6.41 -10.24
C GLN A 56 -6.83 -6.07 -11.72
N VAL A 57 -5.83 -5.37 -12.22
CA VAL A 57 -5.60 -5.18 -13.66
C VAL A 57 -4.23 -5.75 -13.99
N GLU A 58 -4.18 -6.58 -15.01
CA GLU A 58 -2.99 -7.34 -15.41
C GLU A 58 -2.97 -7.54 -16.93
N ILE A 59 -1.85 -8.00 -17.46
CA ILE A 59 -1.75 -8.38 -18.88
C ILE A 59 -2.73 -9.50 -19.22
N GLY A 60 -2.78 -10.55 -18.38
CA GLY A 60 -3.79 -11.58 -18.42
C GLY A 60 -4.72 -11.54 -17.22
N ARG A 61 -5.54 -12.54 -17.02
CA ARG A 61 -6.44 -12.68 -15.88
C ARG A 61 -6.22 -14.00 -15.13
N PRO A 62 -6.57 -14.08 -13.85
CA PRO A 62 -6.61 -15.36 -13.16
C PRO A 62 -7.67 -16.27 -13.75
N GLY A 63 -7.41 -17.57 -13.71
CA GLY A 63 -8.37 -18.59 -14.12
C GLY A 63 -9.43 -18.84 -13.05
N MET A 64 -10.69 -18.99 -13.46
CA MET A 64 -11.81 -19.35 -12.59
C MET A 64 -12.01 -20.87 -12.57
N PHE A 65 -11.94 -21.47 -11.39
CA PHE A 65 -12.23 -22.88 -11.21
C PHE A 65 -13.67 -23.23 -11.68
N GLY A 66 -13.80 -24.30 -12.42
CA GLY A 66 -15.10 -24.74 -12.94
C GLY A 66 -15.55 -24.06 -14.24
N TRP A 67 -15.08 -22.85 -14.53
CA TRP A 67 -15.35 -22.12 -15.78
C TRP A 67 -14.20 -22.26 -16.78
N ASP A 68 -12.98 -22.03 -16.34
CA ASP A 68 -11.77 -22.17 -17.18
C ASP A 68 -11.18 -23.60 -17.10
N LYS A 69 -11.99 -24.63 -17.37
CA LYS A 69 -11.70 -26.05 -17.09
C LYS A 69 -10.42 -26.56 -17.77
N ALA A 70 -10.06 -26.01 -18.94
CA ALA A 70 -8.87 -26.42 -19.67
C ALA A 70 -7.56 -25.91 -19.02
N VAL A 71 -7.60 -24.76 -18.33
CA VAL A 71 -6.40 -24.04 -17.89
C VAL A 71 -6.37 -23.74 -16.38
N SER A 72 -7.46 -23.95 -15.65
CA SER A 72 -7.52 -23.72 -14.19
C SER A 72 -8.17 -24.89 -13.47
N LYS A 73 -7.35 -25.65 -12.74
CA LYS A 73 -7.77 -26.85 -11.97
C LYS A 73 -7.78 -26.61 -10.46
N ASN A 74 -7.28 -25.45 -10.01
CA ASN A 74 -7.17 -25.09 -8.61
C ASN A 74 -8.35 -24.21 -8.19
N ARG A 75 -8.97 -24.53 -7.04
CA ARG A 75 -10.08 -23.81 -6.42
C ARG A 75 -9.66 -22.84 -5.32
N ALA A 76 -8.36 -22.67 -5.10
CA ALA A 76 -7.87 -21.84 -3.98
C ALA A 76 -8.25 -20.37 -4.11
N ILE A 77 -8.57 -19.88 -5.32
CA ILE A 77 -8.95 -18.49 -5.56
C ILE A 77 -10.43 -18.44 -5.96
N SER A 78 -11.19 -17.61 -5.26
CA SER A 78 -12.56 -17.27 -5.61
C SER A 78 -12.62 -15.85 -6.17
N LEU A 79 -13.11 -15.70 -7.39
CA LEU A 79 -13.22 -14.44 -8.11
C LEU A 79 -14.68 -14.00 -8.19
N ALA A 80 -14.96 -12.73 -7.98
CA ALA A 80 -16.31 -12.16 -8.15
C ALA A 80 -16.67 -12.06 -9.63
N ALA A 81 -15.74 -11.56 -10.46
CA ALA A 81 -15.87 -11.53 -11.92
C ALA A 81 -14.50 -11.36 -12.58
N VAL A 82 -14.42 -11.76 -13.86
CA VAL A 82 -13.25 -11.57 -14.72
C VAL A 82 -13.67 -10.93 -16.05
N PHE A 83 -12.80 -10.04 -16.54
CA PHE A 83 -13.05 -9.24 -17.73
C PHE A 83 -11.88 -9.34 -18.72
N SER A 84 -12.15 -9.01 -19.95
CA SER A 84 -11.16 -8.67 -20.98
C SER A 84 -11.37 -7.19 -21.30
N ARG A 85 -10.45 -6.35 -20.83
CA ARG A 85 -10.60 -4.89 -20.81
C ARG A 85 -11.89 -4.50 -20.07
N ASN A 86 -12.81 -3.82 -20.74
CA ASN A 86 -14.10 -3.39 -20.22
C ASN A 86 -15.28 -4.30 -20.61
N GLY A 87 -15.00 -5.48 -21.15
CA GLY A 87 -16.02 -6.44 -21.57
C GLY A 87 -15.90 -7.80 -20.86
N PRO A 88 -16.91 -8.68 -20.97
CA PRO A 88 -16.86 -10.02 -20.40
C PRO A 88 -15.70 -10.82 -20.97
N ALA A 89 -14.98 -11.54 -20.11
CA ALA A 89 -13.96 -12.50 -20.54
C ALA A 89 -14.61 -13.72 -21.21
N LYS A 90 -13.85 -14.40 -22.08
CA LYS A 90 -14.24 -15.69 -22.65
C LYS A 90 -13.56 -16.83 -21.86
N SER A 91 -14.30 -17.93 -21.65
CA SER A 91 -13.75 -19.12 -20.97
C SER A 91 -12.47 -19.61 -21.65
N ASN A 92 -11.49 -20.00 -20.83
CA ASN A 92 -10.16 -20.49 -21.23
C ASN A 92 -9.32 -19.48 -22.05
N SER A 93 -9.73 -18.23 -22.13
CA SER A 93 -9.03 -17.17 -22.88
C SER A 93 -8.46 -16.11 -21.95
N GLY A 94 -7.23 -15.65 -22.25
CA GLY A 94 -6.54 -14.62 -21.47
C GLY A 94 -6.15 -15.03 -20.06
N VAL A 95 -6.21 -16.30 -19.73
CA VAL A 95 -5.76 -16.84 -18.43
C VAL A 95 -4.25 -16.84 -18.37
N ASP A 96 -3.71 -16.28 -17.32
CA ASP A 96 -2.28 -16.08 -17.11
C ASP A 96 -1.85 -16.57 -15.72
N PRO A 97 -0.78 -17.37 -15.61
CA PRO A 97 -0.27 -17.85 -14.32
C PRO A 97 0.23 -16.73 -13.40
N HIS A 98 0.81 -15.65 -13.93
CA HIS A 98 1.26 -14.51 -13.14
C HIS A 98 0.05 -13.81 -12.50
N ALA A 99 -0.98 -13.51 -13.28
CA ALA A 99 -2.21 -12.91 -12.77
C ALA A 99 -2.90 -13.81 -11.72
N TYR A 100 -2.84 -15.13 -11.89
CA TYR A 100 -3.36 -16.10 -10.92
C TYR A 100 -2.57 -16.04 -9.60
N ASN A 101 -1.23 -15.99 -9.67
CA ASN A 101 -0.37 -15.91 -8.49
C ASN A 101 -0.55 -14.58 -7.74
N VAL A 102 -0.70 -13.47 -8.45
CA VAL A 102 -1.02 -12.15 -7.87
C VAL A 102 -2.36 -12.19 -7.14
N ALA A 103 -3.40 -12.74 -7.76
CA ALA A 103 -4.69 -12.96 -7.11
C ALA A 103 -4.57 -13.88 -5.88
N GLY A 104 -3.70 -14.90 -5.94
CA GLY A 104 -3.40 -15.80 -4.84
C GLY A 104 -2.84 -15.08 -3.61
N VAL A 105 -1.95 -14.09 -3.79
CA VAL A 105 -1.46 -13.24 -2.69
C VAL A 105 -2.61 -12.52 -2.00
N MET A 106 -3.57 -12.02 -2.78
CA MET A 106 -4.70 -11.24 -2.23
C MET A 106 -5.75 -12.12 -1.57
N VAL A 107 -6.26 -13.14 -2.30
CA VAL A 107 -7.54 -13.77 -1.93
C VAL A 107 -7.51 -15.30 -1.88
N SER A 108 -6.33 -15.92 -1.82
CA SER A 108 -6.27 -17.38 -1.67
C SER A 108 -7.01 -17.85 -0.42
N GLN A 109 -7.91 -18.82 -0.59
CA GLN A 109 -8.68 -19.47 0.47
C GLN A 109 -8.04 -20.79 0.93
N ASP A 110 -6.88 -21.13 0.38
CA ASP A 110 -6.13 -22.31 0.80
C ASP A 110 -5.71 -22.20 2.27
N LYS A 111 -5.92 -23.27 3.04
CA LYS A 111 -5.65 -23.25 4.49
C LYS A 111 -4.17 -23.16 4.83
N ALA A 112 -3.31 -23.73 3.98
CA ALA A 112 -1.87 -23.70 4.18
C ALA A 112 -1.23 -22.43 3.60
N LEU A 113 -1.79 -21.90 2.52
CA LEU A 113 -1.33 -20.71 1.81
C LEU A 113 -2.46 -19.69 1.63
N PRO A 114 -3.02 -19.16 2.72
CA PRO A 114 -4.07 -18.15 2.63
C PRO A 114 -3.52 -16.86 2.01
N GLY A 115 -4.37 -16.15 1.28
CA GLY A 115 -4.13 -14.76 0.90
C GLY A 115 -4.24 -13.82 2.07
N VAL A 116 -3.84 -12.56 1.86
CA VAL A 116 -3.93 -11.52 2.91
C VAL A 116 -5.39 -11.24 3.29
N ALA A 117 -6.31 -11.23 2.32
CA ALA A 117 -7.74 -10.98 2.52
C ALA A 117 -8.59 -12.07 1.84
N PRO A 118 -8.57 -13.33 2.35
CA PRO A 118 -9.21 -14.48 1.67
C PRO A 118 -10.73 -14.39 1.56
N GLY A 119 -11.37 -13.46 2.25
CA GLY A 119 -12.81 -13.19 2.19
C GLY A 119 -13.20 -12.02 1.30
N ALA A 120 -12.24 -11.32 0.67
CA ALA A 120 -12.52 -10.20 -0.21
C ALA A 120 -13.08 -10.67 -1.56
N ARG A 121 -13.85 -9.78 -2.21
CA ARG A 121 -14.43 -10.00 -3.54
C ARG A 121 -13.47 -9.42 -4.59
N LEU A 122 -12.77 -10.28 -5.33
CA LEU A 122 -11.81 -9.85 -6.34
C LEU A 122 -12.47 -9.75 -7.72
N TYR A 123 -12.37 -8.59 -8.33
CA TYR A 123 -12.70 -8.31 -9.73
C TYR A 123 -11.38 -8.17 -10.52
N SER A 124 -11.25 -8.87 -11.65
CA SER A 124 -9.99 -8.84 -12.41
C SER A 124 -10.23 -8.59 -13.89
N SER A 125 -9.43 -7.69 -14.48
CA SER A 125 -9.43 -7.41 -15.92
C SER A 125 -8.07 -7.71 -16.54
N ALA A 126 -8.10 -8.41 -17.70
CA ALA A 126 -6.97 -8.60 -18.58
C ALA A 126 -6.92 -7.48 -19.62
N VAL A 127 -5.83 -6.71 -19.67
CA VAL A 127 -5.63 -5.71 -20.74
C VAL A 127 -5.30 -6.36 -22.08
N GLY A 128 -4.77 -7.60 -22.07
CA GLY A 128 -4.44 -8.37 -23.26
C GLY A 128 -3.06 -8.04 -23.83
N SER A 129 -2.82 -8.44 -25.09
CA SER A 129 -1.55 -8.16 -25.75
C SER A 129 -1.40 -6.66 -26.03
N THR A 130 -0.33 -6.06 -25.52
CA THR A 130 -0.03 -4.63 -25.68
C THR A 130 0.57 -4.26 -27.03
N LYS A 131 0.65 -5.19 -28.00
CA LYS A 131 1.29 -4.90 -29.30
C LYS A 131 0.67 -3.74 -30.09
N ASN A 132 -0.65 -3.57 -29.96
CA ASN A 132 -1.41 -2.50 -30.64
C ASN A 132 -2.28 -1.71 -29.66
N MET A 133 -2.06 -1.87 -28.38
CA MET A 133 -2.78 -1.28 -27.28
C MET A 133 -1.73 -0.68 -26.35
N GLY A 134 -2.10 -0.12 -25.28
CA GLY A 134 -1.17 0.45 -24.32
C GLY A 134 -1.95 1.22 -23.28
N GLN A 135 -1.40 2.31 -22.84
CA GLN A 135 -1.93 3.12 -21.75
C GLN A 135 -3.44 3.45 -21.87
N PRO A 136 -4.04 3.73 -23.05
CA PRO A 136 -5.48 3.95 -23.14
C PRO A 136 -6.33 2.73 -22.74
N GLU A 137 -5.94 1.54 -23.19
CA GLU A 137 -6.68 0.31 -22.90
C GLU A 137 -6.49 -0.12 -21.43
N GLU A 138 -5.33 0.18 -20.86
CA GLU A 138 -5.02 -0.04 -19.46
C GLU A 138 -5.84 0.89 -18.56
N CYS A 139 -5.98 2.16 -18.95
CA CYS A 139 -6.85 3.13 -18.31
C CYS A 139 -8.32 2.69 -18.35
N LEU A 140 -8.80 2.26 -19.53
CA LEU A 140 -10.16 1.75 -19.68
C LEU A 140 -10.42 0.53 -18.78
N SER A 141 -9.46 -0.39 -18.69
CA SER A 141 -9.54 -1.55 -17.80
C SER A 141 -9.57 -1.14 -16.33
N ALA A 142 -8.74 -0.17 -15.95
CA ALA A 142 -8.67 0.34 -14.58
C ALA A 142 -9.99 0.98 -14.15
N GLN A 143 -10.53 1.87 -14.99
CA GLN A 143 -11.85 2.49 -14.75
C GLN A 143 -12.95 1.43 -14.67
N HIS A 144 -12.96 0.46 -15.60
CA HIS A 144 -13.97 -0.60 -15.60
C HIS A 144 -13.96 -1.39 -14.28
N ILE A 145 -12.78 -1.70 -13.75
CA ILE A 145 -12.64 -2.35 -12.44
C ILE A 145 -13.11 -1.42 -11.31
N ALA A 146 -12.73 -0.14 -11.33
CA ALA A 146 -13.17 0.82 -10.30
C ALA A 146 -14.69 0.94 -10.21
N LEU A 147 -15.38 0.82 -11.34
CA LEU A 147 -16.85 0.88 -11.42
C LEU A 147 -17.56 -0.43 -11.01
N GLN A 148 -16.83 -1.53 -10.78
CA GLN A 148 -17.47 -2.77 -10.33
C GLN A 148 -18.06 -2.64 -8.92
N ASN A 149 -18.90 -3.59 -8.52
CA ASN A 149 -19.58 -3.59 -7.22
C ASN A 149 -20.36 -2.28 -6.96
N SER A 150 -21.00 -1.71 -7.99
CA SER A 150 -21.68 -0.41 -7.94
C SER A 150 -20.76 0.77 -7.60
N GLY A 151 -19.53 0.76 -8.12
CA GLY A 151 -18.52 1.78 -7.85
C GLY A 151 -17.91 1.71 -6.45
N ASP A 152 -17.99 0.55 -5.80
CA ASP A 152 -17.53 0.35 -4.42
C ASP A 152 -16.31 -0.60 -4.35
N VAL A 153 -15.39 -0.49 -5.30
CA VAL A 153 -14.07 -1.14 -5.26
C VAL A 153 -13.12 -0.24 -4.46
N ARG A 154 -12.48 -0.80 -3.43
CA ARG A 154 -11.69 -0.01 -2.46
C ARG A 154 -10.23 0.16 -2.81
N ALA A 155 -9.66 -0.83 -3.46
CA ALA A 155 -8.29 -0.77 -3.95
C ALA A 155 -8.13 -1.59 -5.21
N ILE A 156 -7.21 -1.19 -6.08
CA ILE A 156 -6.88 -1.88 -7.33
C ILE A 156 -5.38 -2.17 -7.35
N ASN A 157 -5.03 -3.42 -7.64
CA ASN A 157 -3.66 -3.86 -7.82
C ASN A 157 -3.24 -3.74 -9.28
N PHE A 158 -2.07 -3.11 -9.51
CA PHE A 158 -1.33 -3.13 -10.76
C PHE A 158 -0.01 -3.86 -10.55
N SER A 159 0.09 -5.10 -11.04
CA SER A 159 1.37 -5.82 -11.05
C SER A 159 1.96 -5.89 -12.45
N PHE A 160 1.73 -4.86 -13.22
CA PHE A 160 2.28 -4.62 -14.55
C PHE A 160 2.63 -3.13 -14.70
N GLY A 161 3.19 -2.76 -15.85
CA GLY A 161 3.45 -1.37 -16.23
C GLY A 161 3.88 -1.29 -17.69
N GLU A 162 4.07 -0.08 -18.17
CA GLU A 162 4.49 0.20 -19.53
C GLU A 162 5.93 0.75 -19.56
N PRO A 163 6.74 0.35 -20.54
CA PRO A 163 8.05 0.92 -20.75
C PRO A 163 7.95 2.31 -21.39
N LEU A 164 8.91 3.19 -21.07
CA LEU A 164 8.92 4.57 -21.58
C LEU A 164 8.89 4.69 -23.12
N ASN A 165 9.49 3.74 -23.84
CA ASN A 165 9.48 3.76 -25.31
C ASN A 165 8.10 3.50 -25.96
N ARG A 166 7.10 3.14 -25.15
CA ARG A 166 5.70 3.02 -25.58
C ARG A 166 4.85 4.23 -25.21
N ASP A 167 5.42 5.18 -24.50
CA ASP A 167 4.78 6.48 -24.30
C ASP A 167 4.89 7.29 -25.60
N PRO A 168 3.78 7.66 -26.24
CA PRO A 168 3.82 8.34 -27.53
C PRO A 168 4.26 9.79 -27.45
N ARG A 169 4.49 10.34 -26.27
CA ARG A 169 4.93 11.72 -26.09
C ARG A 169 6.37 11.90 -26.59
N PRO A 170 6.69 13.04 -27.22
CA PRO A 170 8.08 13.40 -27.49
C PRO A 170 8.88 13.45 -26.17
N GLU A 171 10.07 12.86 -26.15
CA GLU A 171 10.96 12.85 -24.97
C GLU A 171 10.29 12.30 -23.71
N ALA A 172 9.54 11.20 -23.84
CA ALA A 172 8.84 10.56 -22.73
C ALA A 172 9.76 10.35 -21.52
N SER A 173 9.28 10.72 -20.34
CA SER A 173 10.01 10.63 -19.07
C SER A 173 9.04 10.36 -17.92
N LEU A 174 9.60 10.02 -16.75
CA LEU A 174 8.80 9.84 -15.51
C LEU A 174 8.52 11.21 -14.87
N ASP A 175 7.69 11.98 -15.51
CA ASP A 175 7.31 13.35 -15.14
C ASP A 175 5.86 13.46 -14.62
N GLY A 176 5.19 12.33 -14.44
CA GLY A 176 3.80 12.27 -13.98
C GLY A 176 2.76 12.54 -15.08
N LYS A 177 3.15 12.63 -16.37
CA LYS A 177 2.25 13.06 -17.46
C LYS A 177 1.92 11.97 -18.47
N ALA A 178 2.44 10.75 -18.31
CA ALA A 178 1.99 9.63 -19.12
C ALA A 178 0.47 9.41 -18.95
N LEU A 179 -0.21 9.00 -20.02
CA LEU A 179 -1.67 8.86 -20.01
C LEU A 179 -2.14 7.94 -18.88
N LEU A 180 -1.49 6.81 -18.70
CA LEU A 180 -1.84 5.86 -17.63
C LEU A 180 -1.58 6.45 -16.24
N THR A 181 -0.53 7.24 -16.07
CA THR A 181 -0.22 7.94 -14.81
C THR A 181 -1.32 8.95 -14.47
N LEU A 182 -1.72 9.76 -15.43
CA LEU A 182 -2.83 10.71 -15.26
C LEU A 182 -4.16 10.00 -15.01
N CYS A 183 -4.40 8.88 -15.69
CA CYS A 183 -5.57 8.03 -15.47
C CYS A 183 -5.65 7.49 -14.04
N VAL A 184 -4.54 6.97 -13.51
CA VAL A 184 -4.47 6.48 -12.13
C VAL A 184 -4.79 7.60 -11.15
N ASP A 185 -4.22 8.79 -11.32
CA ASP A 185 -4.46 9.92 -10.43
C ASP A 185 -5.89 10.45 -10.52
N TRP A 186 -6.44 10.53 -11.73
CA TRP A 186 -7.84 10.90 -11.94
C TRP A 186 -8.79 9.86 -11.30
N SER A 187 -8.57 8.58 -11.61
CA SER A 187 -9.43 7.49 -11.15
C SER A 187 -9.38 7.33 -9.62
N SER A 188 -8.20 7.47 -8.99
CA SER A 188 -8.08 7.47 -7.53
C SER A 188 -9.02 8.48 -6.89
N ARG A 189 -9.04 9.71 -7.42
CA ARG A 189 -9.85 10.80 -6.89
C ARG A 189 -11.33 10.66 -7.21
N VAL A 190 -11.69 10.33 -8.46
CA VAL A 190 -13.09 10.32 -8.92
C VAL A 190 -13.84 9.09 -8.41
N HIS A 191 -13.18 7.95 -8.34
CA HIS A 191 -13.78 6.69 -7.87
C HIS A 191 -13.46 6.36 -6.42
N ASP A 192 -12.69 7.21 -5.72
CA ASP A 192 -12.24 7.01 -4.32
C ASP A 192 -11.60 5.62 -4.12
N VAL A 193 -10.64 5.27 -4.98
CA VAL A 193 -9.98 3.97 -5.02
C VAL A 193 -8.47 4.10 -4.86
N LEU A 194 -7.85 3.29 -3.98
CA LEU A 194 -6.40 3.27 -3.82
C LEU A 194 -5.76 2.31 -4.82
N TYR A 195 -4.87 2.82 -5.68
CA TYR A 195 -4.04 1.99 -6.54
C TYR A 195 -2.77 1.56 -5.82
N ALA A 196 -2.53 0.24 -5.75
CA ALA A 196 -1.25 -0.32 -5.33
C ALA A 196 -0.51 -0.83 -6.56
N ILE A 197 0.62 -0.21 -6.85
CA ILE A 197 1.36 -0.39 -8.10
C ILE A 197 2.69 -1.06 -7.79
N ALA A 198 3.00 -2.14 -8.50
CA ALA A 198 4.29 -2.80 -8.39
C ALA A 198 5.40 -1.84 -8.83
N GLY A 199 6.40 -1.65 -7.97
CA GLY A 199 7.57 -0.82 -8.28
C GLY A 199 8.34 -1.37 -9.48
N ASN A 200 9.05 -0.48 -10.16
CA ASN A 200 9.85 -0.86 -11.32
C ASN A 200 10.93 -1.89 -10.94
N GLN A 201 11.17 -2.87 -11.79
CA GLN A 201 12.20 -3.89 -11.60
C GLN A 201 12.78 -4.39 -12.93
N GLY A 202 14.03 -4.92 -12.88
CA GLY A 202 14.70 -5.51 -14.02
C GLY A 202 15.39 -4.53 -14.96
N LYS A 203 16.07 -5.07 -15.98
CA LYS A 203 16.70 -4.28 -17.05
C LYS A 203 15.63 -3.72 -17.97
N GLY A 204 15.73 -2.44 -18.32
CA GLY A 204 14.80 -1.76 -19.17
C GLY A 204 13.52 -1.32 -18.46
N GLY A 205 13.06 -2.03 -17.48
CA GLY A 205 11.95 -1.68 -16.62
C GLY A 205 10.62 -1.42 -17.34
N ILE A 206 9.59 -1.32 -16.55
CA ILE A 206 8.23 -0.97 -16.96
C ILE A 206 7.72 0.13 -15.99
N PRO A 207 8.30 1.34 -16.05
CA PRO A 207 8.16 2.32 -14.97
C PRO A 207 6.82 3.07 -14.96
N ILE A 208 6.06 3.10 -16.04
CA ILE A 208 4.73 3.76 -16.05
C ILE A 208 3.71 2.78 -15.46
N PRO A 209 2.92 3.18 -14.45
CA PRO A 209 2.69 4.51 -13.91
C PRO A 209 3.35 4.76 -12.52
N THR A 210 4.58 4.34 -12.27
CA THR A 210 5.24 4.54 -10.94
C THR A 210 5.56 6.01 -10.62
N ASP A 211 5.33 6.90 -11.55
CA ASP A 211 5.42 8.37 -11.40
C ASP A 211 4.08 9.02 -11.01
N ASN A 212 3.07 8.22 -10.58
CA ASN A 212 1.80 8.72 -10.07
C ASN A 212 1.94 9.46 -8.73
N PHE A 213 0.92 10.26 -8.38
CA PHE A 213 0.83 11.01 -7.14
C PHE A 213 -0.16 10.39 -6.16
N ASN A 214 -1.32 9.93 -6.65
CA ASN A 214 -2.45 9.58 -5.81
C ASN A 214 -2.46 8.11 -5.37
N GLY A 215 -1.79 7.20 -6.11
CA GLY A 215 -1.61 5.81 -5.74
C GLY A 215 -0.45 5.58 -4.77
N MET A 216 -0.07 4.30 -4.61
CA MET A 216 1.06 3.84 -3.81
C MET A 216 1.93 2.88 -4.62
N ASN A 217 3.21 3.18 -4.76
CA ASN A 217 4.16 2.28 -5.40
C ASN A 217 4.84 1.40 -4.34
N VAL A 218 4.89 0.10 -4.60
CA VAL A 218 5.34 -0.90 -3.63
C VAL A 218 6.61 -1.58 -4.12
N ALA A 219 7.68 -1.40 -3.38
CA ALA A 219 8.93 -2.12 -3.55
C ALA A 219 8.91 -3.46 -2.80
N PHE A 220 9.87 -4.35 -3.06
CA PHE A 220 9.90 -5.61 -2.35
C PHE A 220 11.13 -5.86 -1.48
N SER A 221 10.94 -6.63 -0.44
CA SER A 221 11.97 -7.05 0.50
C SER A 221 12.20 -8.55 0.53
N SER A 222 13.37 -8.90 1.04
CA SER A 222 13.75 -10.24 1.48
C SER A 222 14.12 -10.18 2.97
N ARG A 223 13.89 -11.25 3.72
CA ARG A 223 14.27 -11.34 5.13
C ARG A 223 15.53 -12.19 5.30
N ARG A 224 16.53 -11.64 6.00
CA ARG A 224 17.76 -12.34 6.35
C ARG A 224 18.12 -12.02 7.81
N GLY A 225 18.39 -13.06 8.62
CA GLY A 225 18.82 -12.86 10.01
C GLY A 225 17.84 -12.04 10.88
N GLY A 226 16.54 -12.04 10.57
CA GLY A 226 15.55 -11.25 11.31
C GLY A 226 15.32 -9.86 10.76
N ILE A 227 16.18 -9.35 9.91
CA ILE A 227 16.13 -8.02 9.29
C ILE A 227 15.52 -8.13 7.88
N PHE A 228 14.74 -7.14 7.49
CA PHE A 228 14.22 -7.01 6.13
C PHE A 228 15.16 -6.14 5.30
N ASN A 229 15.53 -6.64 4.12
CA ASN A 229 16.41 -5.96 3.18
C ASN A 229 15.63 -5.60 1.93
N LYS A 230 15.74 -4.38 1.47
CA LYS A 230 15.27 -3.98 0.14
C LYS A 230 16.07 -4.74 -0.92
N VAL A 231 15.39 -5.44 -1.84
CA VAL A 231 16.06 -6.36 -2.78
C VAL A 231 15.88 -5.95 -4.22
N ASP A 232 14.78 -5.37 -4.58
CA ASP A 232 14.50 -5.09 -5.97
C ASP A 232 15.54 -4.17 -6.61
N VAL A 233 15.57 -4.26 -7.88
CA VAL A 233 16.39 -3.42 -8.72
C VAL A 233 15.43 -2.51 -9.44
N ALA A 234 15.07 -1.39 -8.85
CA ALA A 234 14.51 -0.33 -9.65
C ALA A 234 15.56 0.09 -10.64
N ASN A 235 15.49 -0.45 -11.81
CA ASN A 235 16.53 -0.24 -12.78
C ASN A 235 16.07 0.72 -13.86
N LEU A 236 15.86 1.96 -13.47
CA LEU A 236 15.71 3.06 -14.43
C LEU A 236 16.96 3.19 -15.33
N ALA A 237 18.10 2.60 -14.92
CA ALA A 237 19.35 2.60 -15.66
C ALA A 237 19.43 1.66 -16.86
N GLY A 238 18.69 0.60 -16.85
CA GLY A 238 18.74 -0.39 -17.93
C GLY A 238 17.82 -0.04 -19.09
N THR A 239 17.13 1.07 -19.01
CA THR A 239 16.29 1.53 -20.10
C THR A 239 17.17 2.25 -21.09
N ASN A 240 17.49 1.64 -22.22
CA ASN A 240 17.90 2.33 -23.45
C ASN A 240 16.79 3.27 -23.93
N GLN A 241 16.00 3.88 -23.04
CA GLN A 241 14.66 4.34 -23.32
C GLN A 241 14.39 5.70 -22.70
N GLY A 242 15.37 6.60 -22.79
CA GLY A 242 15.15 8.02 -22.56
C GLY A 242 15.27 8.49 -21.11
N VAL A 243 15.47 7.60 -20.14
CA VAL A 243 15.84 8.05 -18.78
C VAL A 243 17.30 8.45 -18.78
N SER A 244 17.58 9.71 -18.43
CA SER A 244 18.95 10.21 -18.39
C SER A 244 19.82 9.36 -17.46
N GLY A 245 21.09 9.16 -17.80
CA GLY A 245 22.06 8.43 -16.97
C GLY A 245 22.15 8.92 -15.53
N ARG A 246 21.68 10.14 -15.23
CA ARG A 246 21.58 10.69 -13.88
C ARG A 246 20.59 9.96 -12.97
N LEU A 247 19.56 9.36 -13.55
CA LEU A 247 18.52 8.61 -12.82
C LEU A 247 18.82 7.11 -12.76
N ALA A 248 19.92 6.71 -13.37
CA ALA A 248 20.36 5.33 -13.41
C ALA A 248 20.46 4.72 -12.00
N GLY A 249 19.71 3.66 -11.76
CA GLY A 249 19.68 2.95 -10.46
C GLY A 249 19.01 3.70 -9.31
N LYS A 250 18.36 4.84 -9.58
CA LYS A 250 17.62 5.62 -8.58
C LYS A 250 16.12 5.37 -8.69
N GLU A 251 15.44 5.37 -7.55
CA GLU A 251 14.01 5.10 -7.43
C GLU A 251 13.23 6.40 -7.14
N PHE A 252 13.47 7.43 -7.96
CA PHE A 252 12.70 8.66 -7.92
C PHE A 252 12.44 9.19 -9.33
N ASN A 253 11.46 10.05 -9.45
CA ASN A 253 10.98 10.61 -10.70
C ASN A 253 11.89 11.74 -11.19
N LEU A 254 11.65 12.24 -12.41
CA LEU A 254 12.50 13.24 -13.04
C LEU A 254 12.57 14.55 -12.23
N ASP A 255 11.46 14.92 -11.58
CA ASP A 255 11.36 16.11 -10.71
C ASP A 255 11.96 15.90 -9.30
N GLY A 256 12.46 14.72 -9.00
CA GLY A 256 13.02 14.36 -7.69
C GLY A 256 12.00 13.76 -6.71
N ARG A 257 10.71 13.67 -7.07
CA ARG A 257 9.71 12.97 -6.24
C ARG A 257 10.10 11.53 -5.99
N ARG A 258 9.79 11.07 -4.78
CA ARG A 258 10.08 9.69 -4.40
C ARG A 258 9.10 8.73 -5.07
N ALA A 259 9.64 7.71 -5.75
CA ALA A 259 8.81 6.72 -6.45
C ALA A 259 8.30 5.63 -5.51
N VAL A 260 9.01 5.28 -4.44
CA VAL A 260 8.64 4.21 -3.52
C VAL A 260 7.79 4.77 -2.37
N SER A 261 6.58 4.24 -2.19
CA SER A 261 5.71 4.60 -1.05
C SER A 261 6.03 3.77 0.18
N LEU A 262 6.16 2.44 0.02
CA LEU A 262 6.55 1.51 1.07
C LEU A 262 7.10 0.20 0.48
N VAL A 263 7.57 -0.68 1.36
CA VAL A 263 8.13 -1.99 1.00
C VAL A 263 7.29 -3.11 1.62
N ALA A 264 7.08 -4.21 0.88
CA ALA A 264 6.44 -5.42 1.38
C ALA A 264 7.24 -6.68 0.96
N PRO A 265 7.04 -7.84 1.59
CA PRO A 265 7.72 -9.07 1.17
C PRO A 265 7.41 -9.43 -0.29
N GLY A 266 8.43 -9.74 -1.07
CA GLY A 266 8.27 -10.13 -2.46
C GLY A 266 9.29 -11.18 -2.93
N ASN A 267 10.09 -11.73 -2.03
CA ASN A 267 11.11 -12.71 -2.36
C ASN A 267 10.71 -14.12 -1.92
N ASN A 268 10.75 -15.09 -2.85
CA ASN A 268 10.42 -16.49 -2.60
C ASN A 268 9.03 -16.71 -1.97
N ILE A 269 8.03 -15.98 -2.42
CA ILE A 269 6.65 -16.10 -1.97
C ILE A 269 6.07 -17.43 -2.45
N SER A 270 5.65 -18.28 -1.53
CA SER A 270 5.04 -19.59 -1.83
C SER A 270 3.57 -19.43 -2.18
N LEU A 271 3.16 -19.91 -3.34
CA LEU A 271 1.81 -19.82 -3.88
C LEU A 271 1.43 -21.13 -4.60
N LEU A 272 0.14 -21.30 -4.87
CA LEU A 272 -0.37 -22.37 -5.71
C LEU A 272 -0.62 -21.85 -7.13
N ASN A 273 -0.08 -22.51 -8.12
CA ASN A 273 -0.34 -22.25 -9.54
C ASN A 273 -1.78 -22.65 -9.95
N PRO A 274 -2.26 -22.26 -11.14
CA PRO A 274 -3.57 -22.67 -11.66
C PRO A 274 -3.77 -24.20 -11.72
N ASP A 275 -2.69 -24.98 -11.85
CA ASP A 275 -2.71 -26.45 -11.83
C ASP A 275 -2.70 -27.06 -10.41
N GLY A 276 -2.64 -26.22 -9.36
CA GLY A 276 -2.60 -26.64 -7.96
C GLY A 276 -1.22 -27.00 -7.43
N LYS A 277 -0.16 -26.87 -8.22
CA LYS A 277 1.21 -27.13 -7.78
C LYS A 277 1.76 -25.94 -7.00
N LEU A 278 2.58 -26.26 -5.98
CA LEU A 278 3.34 -25.27 -5.23
C LEU A 278 4.38 -24.60 -6.13
N ASN A 279 4.41 -23.28 -6.09
CA ASN A 279 5.38 -22.44 -6.78
C ASN A 279 5.98 -21.41 -5.83
N LYS A 280 7.19 -20.95 -6.12
CA LYS A 280 7.84 -19.82 -5.44
C LYS A 280 8.09 -18.71 -6.44
N VAL A 281 7.61 -17.54 -6.11
CA VAL A 281 7.67 -16.37 -7.00
C VAL A 281 8.43 -15.22 -6.32
N THR A 282 9.04 -14.35 -7.14
CA THR A 282 9.80 -13.20 -6.65
C THR A 282 9.51 -11.99 -7.53
N GLY A 283 9.26 -10.84 -6.92
CA GLY A 283 9.06 -9.58 -7.59
C GLY A 283 8.18 -8.60 -6.82
N THR A 284 8.20 -7.34 -7.25
CA THR A 284 7.28 -6.30 -6.77
C THR A 284 5.82 -6.65 -7.07
N SER A 285 5.58 -7.44 -8.12
CA SER A 285 4.26 -8.00 -8.47
C SER A 285 3.62 -8.81 -7.35
N PHE A 286 4.39 -9.29 -6.38
CA PHE A 286 3.90 -10.06 -5.22
C PHE A 286 3.97 -9.26 -3.91
N ALA A 287 4.56 -8.08 -3.94
CA ALA A 287 4.55 -7.10 -2.85
C ALA A 287 3.32 -6.17 -2.92
N ALA A 288 3.04 -5.60 -4.08
CA ALA A 288 1.90 -4.70 -4.30
C ALA A 288 0.53 -5.31 -3.90
N PRO A 289 0.20 -6.56 -4.27
CA PRO A 289 -1.08 -7.15 -3.89
C PRO A 289 -1.25 -7.35 -2.38
N GLN A 290 -0.17 -7.39 -1.60
CA GLN A 290 -0.27 -7.40 -0.13
C GLN A 290 -0.84 -6.07 0.39
N VAL A 291 -0.47 -4.95 -0.23
CA VAL A 291 -1.02 -3.62 0.10
C VAL A 291 -2.50 -3.55 -0.27
N THR A 292 -2.86 -3.94 -1.49
CA THR A 292 -4.26 -3.97 -1.95
C THR A 292 -5.15 -4.79 -1.02
N ALA A 293 -4.70 -5.98 -0.66
CA ALA A 293 -5.47 -6.85 0.23
C ALA A 293 -5.47 -6.36 1.70
N THR A 294 -4.43 -5.64 2.14
CA THR A 294 -4.44 -4.96 3.44
C THR A 294 -5.53 -3.91 3.50
N VAL A 295 -5.74 -3.13 2.43
CA VAL A 295 -6.87 -2.19 2.35
C VAL A 295 -8.20 -2.93 2.57
N ALA A 296 -8.38 -4.13 2.00
CA ALA A 296 -9.61 -4.89 2.22
C ALA A 296 -9.84 -5.26 3.70
N LEU A 297 -8.79 -5.61 4.45
CA LEU A 297 -8.89 -5.88 5.90
C LEU A 297 -9.27 -4.62 6.67
N LEU A 298 -8.63 -3.49 6.37
CA LEU A 298 -8.89 -2.20 7.02
C LEU A 298 -10.29 -1.67 6.68
N GLN A 299 -10.76 -1.85 5.46
CA GLN A 299 -12.11 -1.45 5.04
C GLN A 299 -13.18 -2.34 5.67
N GLU A 300 -12.93 -3.64 5.90
CA GLU A 300 -13.82 -4.48 6.69
C GLU A 300 -13.95 -3.96 8.12
N LEU A 301 -12.84 -3.52 8.74
CA LEU A 301 -12.87 -2.86 10.05
C LEU A 301 -13.72 -1.59 9.99
N SER A 302 -13.43 -0.68 9.05
CA SER A 302 -14.15 0.58 8.87
C SER A 302 -15.65 0.35 8.74
N ASP A 303 -16.07 -0.56 7.88
CA ASP A 303 -17.48 -0.89 7.67
C ASP A 303 -18.15 -1.49 8.92
N ARG A 304 -17.41 -2.27 9.72
CA ARG A 304 -17.91 -2.79 11.01
C ARG A 304 -18.15 -1.66 12.01
N GLN A 305 -17.19 -0.75 12.15
CA GLN A 305 -17.26 0.37 13.09
C GLN A 305 -18.34 1.38 12.71
N ILE A 306 -18.45 1.72 11.41
CA ILE A 306 -19.50 2.61 10.89
C ILE A 306 -20.88 2.02 11.12
N ARG A 307 -21.11 0.73 10.79
CA ARG A 307 -22.38 0.04 11.02
C ARG A 307 -22.73 -0.06 12.49
N ALA A 308 -21.74 -0.25 13.35
CA ALA A 308 -21.91 -0.26 14.80
C ALA A 308 -22.09 1.15 15.40
N LYS A 309 -22.06 2.20 14.59
CA LYS A 309 -22.15 3.62 15.00
C LYS A 309 -21.15 3.97 16.10
N GLN A 310 -19.95 3.41 16.01
CA GLN A 310 -18.91 3.70 16.99
C GLN A 310 -18.55 5.19 16.98
N PRO A 311 -18.34 5.83 18.14
CA PRO A 311 -17.87 7.21 18.19
C PRO A 311 -16.52 7.35 17.47
N ASN A 312 -16.27 8.51 16.88
CA ASN A 312 -15.06 8.82 16.12
C ASN A 312 -14.86 7.95 14.86
N TRP A 313 -15.96 7.52 14.25
CA TRP A 313 -15.98 6.83 12.96
C TRP A 313 -17.02 7.44 12.03
N SER A 314 -16.61 7.72 10.81
CA SER A 314 -17.46 8.23 9.75
C SER A 314 -17.18 7.53 8.42
N ILE A 315 -17.93 7.92 7.39
CA ILE A 315 -17.70 7.44 6.02
C ILE A 315 -16.30 7.80 5.51
N ASP A 316 -15.63 8.80 6.08
CA ASP A 316 -14.26 9.20 5.71
C ASP A 316 -13.24 8.07 5.93
N ALA A 317 -13.51 7.13 6.84
CA ALA A 317 -12.70 5.91 7.02
C ALA A 317 -12.59 5.07 5.73
N ARG A 318 -13.44 5.34 4.73
CA ARG A 318 -13.44 4.64 3.44
C ARG A 318 -12.58 5.33 2.39
N ARG A 319 -12.14 6.57 2.63
CA ARG A 319 -11.35 7.37 1.70
C ARG A 319 -10.00 6.75 1.38
N HIS A 320 -9.63 6.74 0.09
CA HIS A 320 -8.32 6.22 -0.35
C HIS A 320 -7.17 7.01 0.26
N GLN A 321 -7.30 8.34 0.45
CA GLN A 321 -6.28 9.17 1.12
C GLN A 321 -6.07 8.73 2.58
N VAL A 322 -7.15 8.36 3.30
CA VAL A 322 -7.06 7.84 4.68
C VAL A 322 -6.31 6.51 4.70
N MET A 323 -6.64 5.59 3.77
CA MET A 323 -5.91 4.34 3.65
C MET A 323 -4.42 4.57 3.36
N LYS A 324 -4.10 5.49 2.44
CA LYS A 324 -2.72 5.85 2.12
C LYS A 324 -1.99 6.42 3.33
N ALA A 325 -2.55 7.40 4.03
CA ALA A 325 -1.94 7.99 5.22
C ALA A 325 -1.74 6.96 6.35
N VAL A 326 -2.72 6.09 6.60
CA VAL A 326 -2.65 5.02 7.61
C VAL A 326 -1.56 4.01 7.28
N LEU A 327 -1.46 3.56 6.03
CA LEU A 327 -0.46 2.59 5.59
C LEU A 327 0.96 3.16 5.69
N LEU A 328 1.17 4.40 5.29
CA LEU A 328 2.47 5.07 5.40
C LEU A 328 2.86 5.27 6.87
N ASN A 329 1.93 5.73 7.71
CA ASN A 329 2.20 6.04 9.11
C ASN A 329 2.51 4.80 9.95
N SER A 330 1.87 3.68 9.63
CA SER A 330 2.02 2.41 10.35
C SER A 330 3.19 1.55 9.88
N ALA A 331 3.89 1.93 8.80
CA ALA A 331 5.02 1.17 8.27
C ALA A 331 6.17 1.08 9.29
N ASP A 332 6.71 -0.13 9.46
CA ASP A 332 7.86 -0.38 10.33
C ASP A 332 9.16 0.13 9.70
N LYS A 333 9.99 0.81 10.47
CA LYS A 333 11.28 1.35 10.05
C LYS A 333 12.43 0.70 10.81
N ILE A 334 12.34 0.76 12.14
CA ILE A 334 13.34 0.26 13.08
C ILE A 334 12.62 -0.44 14.20
N GLN A 335 13.04 -1.66 14.50
CA GLN A 335 12.46 -2.44 15.59
C GLN A 335 12.59 -1.72 16.94
N ASP A 336 11.48 -1.70 17.68
CA ASP A 336 11.43 -1.26 19.07
C ASP A 336 12.14 -2.30 19.95
N ILE A 337 12.96 -1.84 20.88
CA ILE A 337 13.72 -2.73 21.78
C ILE A 337 12.88 -3.24 22.96
N GLY A 338 11.58 -2.92 22.99
CA GLY A 338 10.65 -3.32 24.04
C GLY A 338 10.34 -2.24 25.07
N ASP A 339 10.89 -1.04 24.91
CA ASP A 339 10.62 0.13 25.76
C ASP A 339 9.46 1.00 25.29
N GLY A 340 8.90 0.68 24.11
CA GLY A 340 7.80 1.39 23.45
C GLY A 340 8.17 2.75 22.87
N LEU A 341 9.43 3.18 22.95
CA LEU A 341 9.86 4.50 22.50
C LEU A 341 9.85 4.63 20.98
N ARG A 342 9.98 3.52 20.26
CA ARG A 342 9.89 3.44 18.79
C ARG A 342 8.52 2.95 18.33
N LEU A 343 7.45 3.39 19.00
CA LEU A 343 6.05 3.14 18.65
C LEU A 343 5.68 1.65 18.57
N GLY A 344 6.41 0.76 19.27
CA GLY A 344 6.20 -0.68 19.20
C GLY A 344 6.41 -1.29 17.81
N MET A 345 7.27 -0.69 16.97
CA MET A 345 7.65 -1.26 15.68
C MET A 345 8.30 -2.62 15.83
N THR A 346 7.92 -3.59 15.00
CA THR A 346 8.32 -5.00 15.17
C THR A 346 9.44 -5.43 14.23
N ARG A 347 9.86 -4.55 13.29
CA ARG A 347 10.82 -4.88 12.23
C ARG A 347 11.79 -3.74 11.98
N THR A 348 13.01 -4.12 11.60
CA THR A 348 13.98 -3.21 10.98
C THR A 348 14.01 -3.50 9.49
N LEU A 349 13.90 -2.43 8.68
CA LEU A 349 14.11 -2.43 7.24
C LEU A 349 15.40 -1.70 6.94
N ILE A 350 16.26 -2.28 6.09
CA ILE A 350 17.49 -1.66 5.60
C ILE A 350 17.47 -1.57 4.07
N ASP A 351 18.14 -0.60 3.55
CA ASP A 351 18.34 -0.40 2.12
C ASP A 351 19.44 -1.30 1.52
N LYS A 352 19.77 -1.12 0.24
CA LYS A 352 20.81 -1.88 -0.45
C LYS A 352 22.24 -1.56 0.04
N GLN A 353 22.41 -0.46 0.75
CA GLN A 353 23.66 -0.03 1.39
C GLN A 353 23.74 -0.47 2.86
N ASN A 354 22.79 -1.28 3.35
CA ASN A 354 22.63 -1.70 4.74
C ASN A 354 22.38 -0.54 5.71
N GLN A 355 21.80 0.56 5.24
CA GLN A 355 21.41 1.70 6.05
C GLN A 355 19.95 1.56 6.48
N ASP A 356 19.64 1.91 7.72
CA ASP A 356 18.27 1.96 8.20
C ASP A 356 17.62 3.34 7.94
N TRP A 357 16.37 3.52 8.40
CA TRP A 357 15.63 4.76 8.18
C TRP A 357 16.32 5.99 8.79
N LEU A 358 17.02 5.87 9.93
CA LEU A 358 17.68 7.00 10.59
C LEU A 358 18.93 7.48 9.85
N ASP A 359 19.49 6.65 9.00
CA ASP A 359 20.60 7.02 8.12
C ASP A 359 20.13 7.72 6.84
N SER A 360 18.82 7.67 6.54
CA SER A 360 18.25 8.13 5.29
C SER A 360 18.26 9.65 5.13
N ASP A 361 18.20 10.08 3.87
CA ASP A 361 17.97 11.49 3.51
C ASP A 361 16.62 12.01 4.00
N ALA A 362 15.57 11.16 3.94
CA ALA A 362 14.23 11.50 4.44
C ALA A 362 14.19 11.76 5.95
N TYR A 363 15.08 11.18 6.73
CA TYR A 363 15.21 11.48 8.15
C TYR A 363 15.95 12.79 8.42
N LYS A 364 16.89 13.16 7.53
CA LYS A 364 17.82 14.29 7.73
C LYS A 364 17.35 15.59 7.07
N ASP A 365 16.60 15.51 5.96
CA ASP A 365 16.14 16.67 5.19
C ASP A 365 14.60 16.78 5.21
N PRO A 366 14.02 17.82 5.82
CA PRO A 366 12.59 18.02 5.89
C PRO A 366 11.91 18.22 4.52
N LYS A 367 12.66 18.46 3.46
CA LYS A 367 12.14 18.57 2.09
C LYS A 367 11.92 17.21 1.42
N ILE A 368 12.32 16.14 2.08
CA ILE A 368 12.26 14.77 1.56
C ILE A 368 11.35 13.93 2.45
N PRO A 369 10.09 13.68 2.08
CA PRO A 369 9.15 13.01 2.97
C PRO A 369 9.38 11.49 3.06
N LEU A 370 9.90 10.85 2.00
CA LEU A 370 10.07 9.41 1.90
C LEU A 370 11.49 9.04 1.47
N ASN A 371 12.03 7.95 2.01
CA ASN A 371 13.31 7.42 1.56
C ASN A 371 13.19 6.87 0.12
N ALA A 372 14.23 7.10 -0.69
CA ALA A 372 14.23 6.70 -2.10
C ALA A 372 14.07 5.19 -2.33
N GLN A 373 14.53 4.34 -1.40
CA GLN A 373 14.49 2.88 -1.52
C GLN A 373 13.43 2.24 -0.62
N MET A 374 13.23 2.79 0.58
CA MET A 374 12.39 2.21 1.63
C MET A 374 10.99 2.86 1.72
N GLY A 375 10.78 3.99 1.02
CA GLY A 375 9.55 4.76 1.17
C GLY A 375 9.32 5.16 2.63
N ALA A 376 8.12 4.94 3.15
CA ALA A 376 7.81 5.13 4.56
C ALA A 376 8.27 3.98 5.48
N GLY A 377 8.73 2.85 4.91
CA GLY A 377 9.14 1.67 5.67
C GLY A 377 8.51 0.37 5.16
N HIS A 378 8.52 -0.66 5.99
CA HIS A 378 7.99 -1.99 5.69
C HIS A 378 6.53 -2.13 6.12
N LEU A 379 5.69 -2.70 5.25
CA LEU A 379 4.28 -2.96 5.53
C LEU A 379 4.10 -3.79 6.80
N ASN A 380 3.28 -3.30 7.72
CA ASN A 380 2.82 -4.03 8.89
C ASN A 380 1.30 -3.91 9.02
N VAL A 381 0.60 -4.98 8.68
CA VAL A 381 -0.87 -5.01 8.62
C VAL A 381 -1.51 -4.85 10.01
N PHE A 382 -0.89 -5.44 11.02
CA PHE A 382 -1.40 -5.30 12.38
C PHE A 382 -1.23 -3.88 12.93
N ARG A 383 -0.11 -3.23 12.66
CA ARG A 383 0.08 -1.82 13.02
C ARG A 383 -0.86 -0.90 12.24
N ALA A 384 -1.12 -1.20 10.96
CA ALA A 384 -2.11 -0.45 10.17
C ALA A 384 -3.52 -0.58 10.77
N TYR A 385 -3.89 -1.77 11.25
CA TYR A 385 -5.11 -1.98 12.02
C TYR A 385 -5.13 -1.13 13.31
N GLN A 386 -4.05 -1.13 14.09
CA GLN A 386 -3.95 -0.32 15.32
C GLN A 386 -4.05 1.17 15.04
N GLN A 387 -3.36 1.65 13.99
CA GLN A 387 -3.41 3.03 13.53
C GLN A 387 -4.83 3.47 13.16
N LEU A 388 -5.51 2.69 12.34
CA LEU A 388 -6.88 2.99 11.91
C LEU A 388 -7.86 2.91 13.08
N SER A 389 -7.65 1.95 14.00
CA SER A 389 -8.47 1.78 15.22
C SER A 389 -8.40 2.96 16.19
N GLY A 390 -7.42 3.85 16.04
CA GLY A 390 -7.34 5.11 16.79
C GLY A 390 -8.51 6.04 16.54
N GLY A 391 -9.28 5.85 15.46
CA GLY A 391 -10.48 6.61 15.12
C GLY A 391 -10.19 7.98 14.52
N GLN A 392 -11.26 8.63 14.04
CA GLN A 392 -11.24 9.96 13.42
C GLN A 392 -11.36 11.05 14.46
N TRP A 393 -10.45 12.05 14.45
CA TRP A 393 -10.43 13.15 15.41
C TRP A 393 -10.27 14.49 14.70
N GLN A 394 -11.13 15.43 15.08
CA GLN A 394 -11.12 16.79 14.52
C GLN A 394 -10.16 17.71 15.29
N PRO A 395 -9.55 18.73 14.66
CA PRO A 395 -8.63 19.64 15.33
C PRO A 395 -9.30 20.58 16.34
N SER A 396 -10.64 20.59 16.41
CA SER A 396 -11.40 21.39 17.39
C SER A 396 -11.32 20.88 18.82
N THR A 397 -10.83 19.66 19.02
CA THR A 397 -10.68 19.00 20.33
C THR A 397 -9.27 18.47 20.49
N ALA A 398 -8.84 18.25 21.74
CA ALA A 398 -7.59 17.58 22.00
C ALA A 398 -7.65 16.13 21.48
N VAL A 399 -6.61 15.72 20.74
CA VAL A 399 -6.59 14.42 20.05
C VAL A 399 -5.79 13.37 20.82
N PRO A 400 -6.15 12.06 20.72
CA PRO A 400 -5.43 10.99 21.40
C PRO A 400 -4.04 10.76 20.80
N PRO A 401 -3.20 9.92 21.45
CA PRO A 401 -1.87 9.60 20.96
C PRO A 401 -1.83 8.91 19.59
N ILE A 402 -2.90 8.19 19.23
CA ILE A 402 -3.07 7.51 17.95
C ILE A 402 -4.40 7.92 17.37
N GLY A 403 -4.41 8.33 16.10
CA GLY A 403 -5.63 8.71 15.41
C GLY A 403 -5.39 9.04 13.94
N TRP A 404 -6.48 9.40 13.29
CA TRP A 404 -6.47 9.87 11.90
C TRP A 404 -7.58 10.90 11.70
N ASN A 405 -7.48 11.66 10.60
CA ASN A 405 -8.56 12.56 10.17
C ASN A 405 -8.62 12.68 8.65
N TYR A 406 -9.76 13.09 8.14
CA TYR A 406 -9.96 13.56 6.78
C TYR A 406 -10.74 14.87 6.82
N ARG A 407 -10.23 15.90 6.15
CA ARG A 407 -10.89 17.21 6.07
C ARG A 407 -10.30 18.07 4.96
N THR A 408 -10.82 19.28 4.80
CA THR A 408 -10.28 20.31 3.91
C THR A 408 -9.54 21.38 4.69
N VAL A 409 -8.59 22.04 4.03
CA VAL A 409 -7.91 23.25 4.51
C VAL A 409 -7.89 24.29 3.40
N ASP A 410 -8.08 25.57 3.76
CA ASP A 410 -8.06 26.70 2.84
C ASP A 410 -6.62 27.20 2.62
N VAL A 411 -6.35 27.78 1.45
CA VAL A 411 -5.02 28.35 1.14
C VAL A 411 -4.60 29.38 2.19
N GLY A 412 -3.36 29.27 2.66
CA GLY A 412 -2.79 30.11 3.71
C GLY A 412 -3.26 29.77 5.13
N ALA A 413 -4.26 28.89 5.30
CA ALA A 413 -4.73 28.46 6.61
C ALA A 413 -3.93 27.29 7.16
N SER A 414 -4.10 27.04 8.46
CA SER A 414 -3.54 25.89 9.18
C SER A 414 -4.61 25.16 9.97
N ALA A 415 -4.43 23.85 10.12
CA ALA A 415 -5.22 23.01 11.01
C ALA A 415 -4.29 22.44 12.10
N ASP A 416 -4.58 22.77 13.37
CA ASP A 416 -3.80 22.36 14.53
C ASP A 416 -4.49 21.24 15.29
N TYR A 417 -3.81 20.10 15.47
CA TYR A 417 -4.25 18.94 16.25
C TYR A 417 -3.46 18.92 17.56
N VAL A 418 -4.06 19.42 18.64
CA VAL A 418 -3.41 19.47 19.96
C VAL A 418 -3.46 18.09 20.60
N LEU A 419 -2.30 17.52 20.91
CA LEU A 419 -2.22 16.23 21.58
C LEU A 419 -2.72 16.32 23.02
N ALA A 420 -3.63 15.42 23.42
CA ALA A 420 -4.31 15.46 24.71
C ALA A 420 -3.39 15.21 25.92
N LYS A 421 -2.25 14.55 25.68
CA LYS A 421 -1.27 14.21 26.71
C LYS A 421 0.12 14.69 26.32
N PRO A 422 0.96 15.09 27.29
CA PRO A 422 2.37 15.38 27.05
C PRO A 422 3.07 14.19 26.39
N LEU A 423 3.96 14.44 25.46
CA LEU A 423 4.81 13.41 24.87
C LEU A 423 6.03 13.12 25.73
N LYS A 424 6.48 11.87 25.71
CA LYS A 424 7.63 11.39 26.48
C LYS A 424 8.93 11.76 25.75
N GLN A 425 9.88 12.37 26.44
CA GLN A 425 11.22 12.65 25.90
C GLN A 425 11.90 11.37 25.40
N GLY A 426 12.59 11.45 24.27
CA GLY A 426 13.32 10.33 23.64
C GLY A 426 12.42 9.33 22.93
N SER A 427 11.08 9.42 23.05
CA SER A 427 10.17 8.65 22.21
C SER A 427 10.11 9.22 20.80
N PHE A 428 9.70 8.38 19.84
CA PHE A 428 9.42 8.84 18.47
C PHE A 428 7.94 9.20 18.30
N ILE A 429 7.69 10.06 17.32
CA ILE A 429 6.36 10.31 16.77
C ILE A 429 6.39 10.02 15.27
N ALA A 430 5.35 9.39 14.75
CA ALA A 430 5.10 9.21 13.32
C ALA A 430 3.86 9.99 12.92
N ILE A 431 3.95 10.77 11.83
CA ILE A 431 2.84 11.55 11.28
C ILE A 431 2.91 11.46 9.75
N SER A 432 1.79 11.11 9.11
CA SER A 432 1.70 11.07 7.64
C SER A 432 0.51 11.88 7.16
N LEU A 433 0.77 12.76 6.23
CA LEU A 433 -0.21 13.58 5.51
C LEU A 433 -0.27 13.10 4.06
N SER A 434 -1.46 12.98 3.50
CA SER A 434 -1.68 12.59 2.10
C SER A 434 -2.80 13.41 1.48
N TRP A 435 -2.58 13.90 0.26
CA TRP A 435 -3.56 14.61 -0.54
C TRP A 435 -3.38 14.28 -2.02
N ASP A 436 -4.32 14.68 -2.85
CA ASP A 436 -4.32 14.34 -4.26
C ASP A 436 -3.81 15.47 -5.14
N ARG A 437 -3.07 15.09 -6.20
CA ARG A 437 -2.94 15.91 -7.40
C ARG A 437 -4.29 15.98 -8.11
N LEU A 438 -4.65 17.16 -8.60
CA LEU A 438 -5.88 17.36 -9.35
C LEU A 438 -5.66 17.04 -10.83
N VAL A 439 -6.29 15.97 -11.29
CA VAL A 439 -6.37 15.60 -12.71
C VAL A 439 -7.83 15.56 -13.12
N GLU A 440 -8.15 16.18 -14.26
CA GLU A 440 -9.48 16.24 -14.84
C GLU A 440 -9.53 15.46 -16.14
N LEU A 441 -10.63 14.77 -16.41
CA LEU A 441 -10.89 14.15 -17.71
C LEU A 441 -11.39 15.21 -18.70
N ASN A 442 -10.81 15.25 -19.87
CA ASN A 442 -11.35 15.97 -21.02
C ASN A 442 -12.43 15.12 -21.70
N ASP A 443 -13.54 15.00 -21.01
CA ASP A 443 -14.71 14.19 -21.37
C ASP A 443 -15.46 14.83 -22.56
N ARG A 444 -15.27 14.30 -23.77
CA ARG A 444 -15.84 14.84 -25.01
C ARG A 444 -17.31 14.53 -25.17
N ASN A 445 -17.73 13.36 -24.75
CA ASN A 445 -19.11 12.88 -24.89
C ASN A 445 -19.98 13.12 -23.64
N LYS A 446 -19.38 13.63 -22.56
CA LYS A 446 -20.02 13.99 -21.28
C LYS A 446 -20.66 12.81 -20.56
N ASN A 447 -20.05 11.63 -20.66
CA ASN A 447 -20.50 10.43 -19.96
C ASN A 447 -19.85 10.22 -18.58
N GLN A 448 -18.91 11.10 -18.18
CA GLN A 448 -18.13 11.07 -16.95
C GLN A 448 -17.24 9.82 -16.82
N GLN A 449 -16.93 9.19 -17.94
CA GLN A 449 -16.04 8.04 -18.03
C GLN A 449 -14.98 8.30 -19.10
N PHE A 450 -13.80 7.74 -18.90
CA PHE A 450 -12.75 7.77 -19.90
C PHE A 450 -13.08 6.83 -21.06
N ASP A 451 -13.01 7.34 -22.26
CA ASP A 451 -13.11 6.60 -23.52
C ASP A 451 -11.78 6.67 -24.30
N VAL A 452 -11.46 5.59 -25.03
CA VAL A 452 -10.25 5.56 -25.85
C VAL A 452 -10.27 6.72 -26.86
N GLY A 453 -9.18 7.50 -26.85
CA GLY A 453 -9.07 8.72 -27.66
C GLY A 453 -9.34 10.02 -26.89
N GLU A 454 -9.79 9.93 -25.66
CA GLU A 454 -9.82 11.05 -24.73
C GLU A 454 -8.47 11.22 -24.02
N ASN A 455 -8.31 12.31 -23.30
CA ASN A 455 -7.09 12.63 -22.56
C ASN A 455 -7.42 13.33 -21.23
N PHE A 456 -6.39 13.58 -20.44
CA PHE A 456 -6.51 14.22 -19.14
C PHE A 456 -5.83 15.59 -19.14
N ARG A 457 -6.35 16.47 -18.29
CA ARG A 457 -5.76 17.76 -17.96
C ARG A 457 -5.16 17.71 -16.56
N ASP A 458 -3.85 17.84 -16.47
CA ASP A 458 -3.15 18.04 -15.22
C ASP A 458 -3.36 19.48 -14.72
N ARG A 459 -3.96 19.63 -13.53
CA ARG A 459 -4.19 20.90 -12.85
C ARG A 459 -3.13 21.19 -11.79
N GLY A 460 -2.17 20.30 -11.64
CA GLY A 460 -1.07 20.40 -10.69
C GLY A 460 -1.41 19.93 -9.27
N LEU A 461 -0.44 20.11 -8.39
CA LEU A 461 -0.48 19.71 -6.98
C LEU A 461 -0.41 20.94 -6.09
N ASN A 462 -1.39 21.16 -5.23
CA ASN A 462 -1.29 22.12 -4.15
C ASN A 462 -0.20 21.70 -3.15
N ASN A 463 0.49 22.64 -2.53
CA ASN A 463 1.55 22.37 -1.58
C ASN A 463 1.03 22.50 -0.13
N LEU A 464 1.07 21.37 0.60
CA LEU A 464 0.76 21.30 2.03
C LEU A 464 2.03 20.94 2.80
N ASP A 465 2.27 21.65 3.89
CA ASP A 465 3.37 21.40 4.82
C ASP A 465 2.86 20.72 6.10
N LEU A 466 3.70 19.89 6.71
CA LEU A 466 3.43 19.16 7.95
C LEU A 466 4.47 19.51 9.03
N TYR A 467 4.00 19.81 10.25
CA TYR A 467 4.86 20.19 11.37
C TYR A 467 4.45 19.48 12.67
N LEU A 468 5.44 19.11 13.47
CA LEU A 468 5.29 18.94 14.91
C LEU A 468 5.81 20.18 15.60
N VAL A 469 4.97 20.85 16.40
CA VAL A 469 5.32 22.09 17.09
C VAL A 469 4.95 22.00 18.57
N LYS A 470 5.56 22.83 19.41
CA LYS A 470 5.12 23.01 20.81
C LYS A 470 3.68 23.54 20.83
N ALA A 471 2.89 23.08 21.79
CA ALA A 471 1.45 23.39 21.83
C ALA A 471 1.15 24.90 21.93
N ASP A 472 2.00 25.66 22.59
CA ASP A 472 1.91 27.12 22.79
C ASP A 472 2.42 27.96 21.59
N ALA A 473 3.03 27.32 20.59
CA ALA A 473 3.55 28.00 19.41
C ALA A 473 2.41 28.68 18.62
N LYS A 474 2.51 29.99 18.45
CA LYS A 474 1.51 30.81 17.77
C LYS A 474 1.72 30.85 16.26
N ASN A 475 2.98 30.92 15.81
CA ASN A 475 3.37 31.03 14.41
C ASN A 475 3.88 29.72 13.84
N THR A 476 3.89 29.61 12.51
CA THR A 476 4.35 28.41 11.80
C THR A 476 5.83 28.12 12.09
N ASP A 477 6.64 29.17 12.25
CA ASP A 477 8.09 29.04 12.41
C ASP A 477 8.56 28.98 13.88
N ALA A 478 7.65 29.28 14.83
CA ALA A 478 7.98 29.27 16.25
C ALA A 478 7.72 27.89 16.86
N GLY A 479 8.73 27.35 17.58
CA GLY A 479 8.58 26.10 18.34
C GLY A 479 8.50 24.83 17.48
N VAL A 480 8.95 24.89 16.22
CA VAL A 480 9.04 23.72 15.35
C VAL A 480 10.03 22.71 15.93
N VAL A 481 9.60 21.47 16.05
CA VAL A 481 10.40 20.33 16.52
C VAL A 481 10.83 19.50 15.33
N CYS A 482 9.88 19.16 14.46
CA CYS A 482 10.11 18.43 13.22
C CYS A 482 9.18 18.98 12.14
N SER A 483 9.60 18.86 10.90
CA SER A 483 8.79 19.24 9.75
C SER A 483 9.00 18.30 8.58
N SER A 484 8.01 18.24 7.68
CA SER A 484 8.09 17.66 6.36
C SER A 484 7.43 18.66 5.42
N ILE A 485 8.18 19.20 4.45
CA ILE A 485 7.84 20.39 3.67
C ILE A 485 8.26 20.26 2.20
N SER A 486 7.99 19.10 1.59
CA SER A 486 8.23 18.87 0.18
C SER A 486 7.36 19.80 -0.69
N GLN A 487 7.94 20.32 -1.76
CA GLN A 487 7.20 21.14 -2.73
C GLN A 487 6.67 20.35 -3.92
N ILE A 488 7.02 19.07 -4.00
CA ILE A 488 6.79 18.25 -5.19
C ILE A 488 6.02 16.95 -4.90
N ASP A 489 6.02 16.47 -3.65
CA ASP A 489 5.33 15.24 -3.27
C ASP A 489 3.88 15.49 -2.81
N SER A 490 2.99 14.53 -3.01
CA SER A 490 1.59 14.52 -2.52
C SER A 490 1.46 13.86 -1.14
N VAL A 491 2.57 13.75 -0.44
CA VAL A 491 2.70 13.15 0.89
C VAL A 491 3.70 13.95 1.68
N GLU A 492 3.38 14.20 2.97
CA GLU A 492 4.37 14.57 3.96
C GLU A 492 4.46 13.50 5.03
N HIS A 493 5.68 13.23 5.51
CA HIS A 493 5.91 12.20 6.50
C HIS A 493 6.98 12.61 7.51
N ILE A 494 6.60 12.63 8.78
CA ILE A 494 7.49 12.86 9.92
C ILE A 494 7.70 11.54 10.66
N PHE A 495 8.94 11.20 10.95
CA PHE A 495 9.35 10.20 11.92
C PHE A 495 10.55 10.74 12.69
N CYS A 496 10.31 11.32 13.86
CA CYS A 496 11.36 12.04 14.58
C CYS A 496 11.28 11.82 16.10
N PRO A 497 12.41 12.00 16.83
CA PRO A 497 12.43 11.91 18.28
C PRO A 497 11.83 13.18 18.91
N VAL A 498 11.14 12.98 20.04
CA VAL A 498 10.62 14.05 20.90
C VAL A 498 11.77 14.57 21.79
N PRO A 499 12.17 15.84 21.66
CA PRO A 499 13.40 16.35 22.31
C PRO A 499 13.24 16.58 23.82
N ALA A 500 12.03 16.83 24.29
CA ALA A 500 11.72 17.06 25.70
C ALA A 500 10.31 16.62 26.02
N THR A 501 10.07 16.15 27.24
CA THR A 501 8.71 15.92 27.72
C THR A 501 7.91 17.20 27.73
N GLY A 502 6.72 17.21 27.11
CA GLY A 502 5.91 18.42 26.99
C GLY A 502 4.67 18.28 26.13
N ASN A 503 3.94 19.37 26.00
CA ASN A 503 2.74 19.45 25.19
C ASN A 503 3.08 19.86 23.76
N TYR A 504 2.53 19.12 22.81
CA TYR A 504 2.78 19.31 21.37
C TYR A 504 1.47 19.31 20.60
N LYS A 505 1.53 19.86 19.41
CA LYS A 505 0.45 19.78 18.40
C LYS A 505 1.02 19.47 17.03
N ILE A 506 0.21 18.82 16.21
CA ILE A 506 0.49 18.57 14.80
C ILE A 506 -0.16 19.70 14.02
N ARG A 507 0.57 20.31 13.11
CA ARG A 507 0.06 21.38 12.23
C ARG A 507 0.14 20.95 10.79
N VAL A 508 -1.00 21.02 10.08
CA VAL A 508 -1.09 20.97 8.62
C VAL A 508 -1.27 22.38 8.11
N HIS A 509 -0.43 22.83 7.21
CA HIS A 509 -0.48 24.19 6.64
C HIS A 509 -0.58 24.14 5.12
N PHE A 510 -1.56 24.85 4.52
CA PHE A 510 -1.68 24.99 3.08
C PHE A 510 -0.78 26.13 2.58
N ARG A 511 0.42 25.80 2.17
CA ARG A 511 1.50 26.72 1.83
C ARG A 511 1.28 27.47 0.52
N GLN A 512 0.94 26.71 -0.56
CA GLN A 512 0.85 27.29 -1.90
C GLN A 512 -0.24 26.62 -2.73
N LYS A 513 -1.07 27.45 -3.34
CA LYS A 513 -2.11 27.05 -4.28
C LYS A 513 -1.57 26.97 -5.71
N LEU A 514 -1.82 25.85 -6.38
CA LEU A 514 -1.64 25.67 -7.82
C LEU A 514 -2.96 25.43 -8.57
N ASN A 515 -3.95 24.85 -7.91
CA ASN A 515 -5.27 24.56 -8.49
C ASN A 515 -6.42 25.18 -7.68
N GLU A 516 -7.05 24.46 -6.77
CA GLU A 516 -8.20 24.92 -6.00
C GLU A 516 -7.77 25.66 -4.70
N ALA A 517 -8.62 26.56 -4.22
CA ALA A 517 -8.36 27.33 -3.01
C ALA A 517 -8.52 26.50 -1.72
N THR A 518 -9.13 25.33 -1.82
CA THR A 518 -9.31 24.36 -0.73
C THR A 518 -8.65 23.04 -1.11
N GLN A 519 -8.02 22.38 -0.16
CA GLN A 519 -7.39 21.08 -0.37
C GLN A 519 -7.92 20.05 0.62
N PRO A 520 -8.63 19.00 0.16
CA PRO A 520 -8.90 17.82 0.96
C PRO A 520 -7.62 17.06 1.27
N TYR A 521 -7.47 16.60 2.51
CA TYR A 521 -6.32 15.81 2.95
C TYR A 521 -6.71 14.75 3.98
N ALA A 522 -5.91 13.71 4.07
CA ALA A 522 -5.92 12.75 5.17
C ALA A 522 -4.65 12.89 6.01
N LEU A 523 -4.80 12.79 7.32
CA LEU A 523 -3.73 12.82 8.31
C LEU A 523 -3.82 11.58 9.19
N ALA A 524 -2.69 10.93 9.46
CA ALA A 524 -2.56 9.86 10.45
C ALA A 524 -1.39 10.17 11.38
N TRP A 525 -1.52 9.86 12.68
CA TRP A 525 -0.46 10.10 13.66
C TRP A 525 -0.40 8.99 14.70
N TRP A 526 0.82 8.77 15.20
CA TRP A 526 1.10 7.85 16.31
C TRP A 526 2.22 8.41 17.17
N SER A 527 1.97 8.61 18.45
CA SER A 527 2.90 9.19 19.42
C SER A 527 2.93 8.38 20.72
N VAL A 528 3.92 8.62 21.57
CA VAL A 528 4.07 7.97 22.88
C VAL A 528 3.84 9.03 23.96
N PRO A 529 2.71 8.98 24.68
CA PRO A 529 2.46 9.91 25.78
C PRO A 529 3.28 9.53 27.03
N VAL A 530 3.41 10.50 27.94
CA VAL A 530 3.77 10.21 29.33
C VAL A 530 2.60 9.46 29.98
N ASN A 531 2.92 8.41 30.74
CA ASN A 531 1.93 7.58 31.45
C ASN A 531 1.20 8.39 32.55
#